data_77262a9365945c17173875f89d283760
#
_entry.id   77262a9365945c17173875f89d283760
#
_cell.length_a   1.000
_cell.length_b   1.000
_cell.length_c   1.000
_cell.angle_alpha   90.00
_cell.angle_beta   90.00
_cell.angle_gamma   90.00
#
_symmetry.space_group_name_H-M   'P 1'
#
loop_
_entity.id
_entity.type
_entity.pdbx_description
1 polymer ?
#
loop_
_entity_poly.entity_id
_entity_poly.type
_entity_poly.pdbx_seq_one_letter_code
_entity_poly.pdbx_strand_id
1 'polypeptide(L)'
;MAQDRYRQYLAALRTDFVKLAKLEFLNPDGGVAFTLDNDAKKRRSRAFLQKGSISCNLQNGKRRQAEVTLVNTGGEFEYAVNHIWFGQQIRLSEGLLLPDGSEYYIPQGIFEIENPGESVRPEGNTVTYRLTDKWARLDGSLGGKLEGAYSVTAGTNIFQAMRSLLLLDRYTMENNGNHPIDPVAPLFTSYYNGKTQTLTDGSLAYLTDAPYDFLSSDSGTMADVLLGLAEMLAAWIGYNQNGRLVVAPSQDDIVDSTKPVLWPFRTGDRELLGLDYGMNLPEVYNDIIVVGATSDSGATARGRAQNRDLSSDTCVSRIGLKTNRLSMPNYYSDEICEAYAEWTLKRASVACKSVKVSCTQMFHIVENQIITVQRPDKPGNPVERHVVQGFTRPLEQVGSMTINAISTADLPMATIIKDS
;
A
#
# COMPACT_ATOMS: atom_id res chain seq x y z
N MET A 1 -13.13 -5.74 25.14
CA MET A 1 -11.89 -6.55 25.17
C MET A 1 -10.89 -6.15 24.08
N ALA A 2 -11.15 -6.29 22.78
CA ALA A 2 -10.16 -5.94 21.74
C ALA A 2 -9.80 -4.44 21.74
N GLN A 3 -10.78 -3.57 21.87
CA GLN A 3 -10.59 -2.11 21.91
C GLN A 3 -9.80 -1.65 23.14
N ASP A 4 -9.97 -2.32 24.30
CA ASP A 4 -9.22 -2.00 25.51
C ASP A 4 -7.75 -2.40 25.40
N ARG A 5 -7.47 -3.54 24.80
CA ARG A 5 -6.10 -3.99 24.54
C ARG A 5 -5.38 -3.08 23.55
N TYR A 6 -6.08 -2.58 22.54
CA TYR A 6 -5.53 -1.61 21.61
C TYR A 6 -5.19 -0.28 22.31
N ARG A 7 -6.06 0.20 23.22
CA ARG A 7 -5.76 1.39 24.04
C ARG A 7 -4.56 1.18 24.96
N GLN A 8 -4.43 0.01 25.59
CA GLN A 8 -3.24 -0.33 26.39
C GLN A 8 -1.98 -0.37 25.54
N TYR A 9 -2.06 -0.91 24.32
CA TYR A 9 -0.97 -0.89 23.35
C TYR A 9 -0.54 0.55 23.01
N LEU A 10 -1.47 1.44 22.67
CA LEU A 10 -1.17 2.84 22.38
C LEU A 10 -0.56 3.59 23.58
N ALA A 11 -1.01 3.27 24.79
CA ALA A 11 -0.43 3.83 26.01
C ALA A 11 0.99 3.32 26.25
N ALA A 12 1.24 2.03 26.03
CA ALA A 12 2.54 1.40 26.22
C ALA A 12 3.58 1.92 25.21
N LEU A 13 3.20 2.30 24.00
CA LEU A 13 4.11 2.93 23.02
C LEU A 13 4.77 4.22 23.54
N ARG A 14 4.13 4.90 24.49
CA ARG A 14 4.63 6.15 25.10
C ARG A 14 5.57 5.93 26.30
N THR A 15 5.82 4.68 26.62
CA THR A 15 6.71 4.27 27.71
C THR A 15 7.83 3.38 27.16
N ASP A 16 8.73 2.94 28.03
CA ASP A 16 9.68 1.91 27.66
C ASP A 16 8.96 0.58 27.53
N PHE A 17 9.08 -0.08 26.38
CA PHE A 17 8.40 -1.33 26.09
C PHE A 17 9.35 -2.42 25.59
N VAL A 18 8.95 -3.65 25.79
CA VAL A 18 9.62 -4.82 25.20
C VAL A 18 8.91 -5.14 23.88
N LYS A 19 9.67 -5.04 22.79
CA LYS A 19 9.20 -5.38 21.46
C LYS A 19 9.10 -6.89 21.29
N LEU A 20 8.05 -7.31 20.62
CA LEU A 20 7.80 -8.69 20.21
C LEU A 20 7.72 -8.76 18.68
N ALA A 21 8.30 -9.80 18.10
CA ALA A 21 8.12 -10.16 16.71
C ALA A 21 7.97 -11.67 16.60
N LYS A 22 7.07 -12.13 15.75
CA LYS A 22 6.86 -13.55 15.48
C LYS A 22 6.64 -13.82 14.01
N LEU A 23 7.14 -14.96 13.58
CA LEU A 23 6.95 -15.55 12.26
C LEU A 23 6.13 -16.81 12.44
N GLU A 24 4.95 -16.87 11.84
CA GLU A 24 4.10 -18.05 11.80
C GLU A 24 4.19 -18.65 10.39
N PHE A 25 4.80 -19.81 10.29
CA PHE A 25 4.86 -20.58 9.04
C PHE A 25 3.53 -21.27 8.85
N LEU A 26 2.89 -21.04 7.71
CA LEU A 26 1.52 -21.47 7.47
C LEU A 26 1.48 -22.76 6.66
N ASN A 27 0.56 -23.65 7.02
CA ASN A 27 0.15 -24.75 6.18
C ASN A 27 -0.67 -24.26 4.96
N PRO A 28 -0.84 -25.08 3.92
CA PRO A 28 -1.69 -24.73 2.78
C PRO A 28 -3.14 -24.38 3.12
N ASP A 29 -3.67 -24.88 4.23
CA ASP A 29 -5.00 -24.56 4.75
C ASP A 29 -5.07 -23.23 5.53
N GLY A 30 -3.94 -22.51 5.65
CA GLY A 30 -3.81 -21.29 6.42
C GLY A 30 -3.61 -21.47 7.92
N GLY A 31 -3.60 -22.73 8.39
CA GLY A 31 -3.27 -23.08 9.78
C GLY A 31 -1.77 -22.85 10.06
N VAL A 32 -1.42 -22.66 11.34
CA VAL A 32 -0.02 -22.46 11.74
C VAL A 32 0.67 -23.81 11.89
N ALA A 33 1.71 -24.04 11.07
CA ALA A 33 2.56 -25.23 11.18
C ALA A 33 3.51 -25.12 12.38
N PHE A 34 4.23 -23.99 12.48
CA PHE A 34 5.09 -23.68 13.60
C PHE A 34 5.31 -22.16 13.71
N THR A 35 5.79 -21.74 14.88
CA THR A 35 6.01 -20.31 15.19
C THR A 35 7.44 -20.10 15.68
N LEU A 36 8.09 -19.07 15.16
CA LEU A 36 9.35 -18.53 15.65
C LEU A 36 9.10 -17.15 16.23
N ASP A 37 9.75 -16.81 17.34
CA ASP A 37 9.66 -15.49 17.93
C ASP A 37 11.03 -14.97 18.38
N ASN A 38 11.09 -13.72 18.81
CA ASN A 38 12.28 -13.08 19.33
C ASN A 38 12.31 -12.99 20.88
N ASP A 39 11.36 -13.63 21.57
CA ASP A 39 11.32 -13.65 23.03
C ASP A 39 12.17 -14.80 23.62
N ALA A 40 13.39 -14.47 23.99
CA ALA A 40 14.33 -15.43 24.62
C ALA A 40 13.86 -15.97 25.99
N LYS A 41 12.84 -15.38 26.61
CA LYS A 41 12.35 -15.79 27.94
C LYS A 41 11.41 -16.98 27.89
N LYS A 42 10.79 -17.22 26.75
CA LYS A 42 9.90 -18.36 26.58
C LYS A 42 10.71 -19.63 26.37
N ARG A 43 10.73 -20.53 27.37
CA ARG A 43 11.45 -21.81 27.31
C ARG A 43 11.01 -22.74 26.15
N ARG A 44 9.89 -22.46 25.49
CA ARG A 44 9.33 -23.25 24.38
C ARG A 44 9.50 -22.56 23.02
N SER A 45 9.72 -21.29 22.98
CA SER A 45 10.02 -20.55 21.76
C SER A 45 11.53 -20.30 21.74
N ARG A 46 12.16 -20.77 20.71
CA ARG A 46 13.57 -20.50 20.49
C ARG A 46 13.65 -19.09 19.87
N ALA A 47 14.47 -18.22 20.45
CA ALA A 47 14.72 -16.89 19.91
C ALA A 47 15.62 -17.01 18.68
N PHE A 48 15.04 -17.30 17.53
CA PHE A 48 15.82 -17.53 16.31
C PHE A 48 15.98 -16.28 15.43
N LEU A 49 15.12 -15.29 15.61
CA LEU A 49 15.20 -14.05 14.87
C LEU A 49 16.40 -13.24 15.32
N GLN A 50 17.47 -13.21 14.52
CA GLN A 50 18.68 -12.47 14.82
C GLN A 50 18.56 -11.00 14.42
N LYS A 51 18.11 -10.75 13.20
CA LYS A 51 17.89 -9.41 12.64
C LYS A 51 16.86 -9.48 11.51
N GLY A 52 16.40 -8.32 11.11
CA GLY A 52 15.51 -8.21 9.96
C GLY A 52 14.94 -6.80 9.82
N SER A 53 14.19 -6.63 8.77
CA SER A 53 13.46 -5.38 8.51
C SER A 53 12.17 -5.68 7.78
N ILE A 54 11.23 -4.77 7.92
CA ILE A 54 10.02 -4.72 7.11
C ILE A 54 9.90 -3.36 6.46
N SER A 55 9.49 -3.34 5.21
CA SER A 55 9.15 -2.13 4.47
C SER A 55 7.80 -2.27 3.79
N CYS A 56 7.14 -1.15 3.65
CA CYS A 56 5.88 -1.03 2.92
C CYS A 56 5.91 0.27 2.12
N ASN A 57 5.46 0.20 0.86
CA ASN A 57 5.29 1.36 0.00
C ASN A 57 3.90 1.32 -0.63
N LEU A 58 3.19 2.45 -0.61
CA LEU A 58 1.89 2.59 -1.28
C LEU A 58 2.10 2.67 -2.78
N GLN A 59 1.84 1.56 -3.46
CA GLN A 59 1.91 1.43 -4.92
C GLN A 59 0.95 0.33 -5.36
N ASN A 60 0.68 0.28 -6.65
CA ASN A 60 -0.03 -0.85 -7.23
C ASN A 60 0.87 -2.09 -7.23
N GLY A 61 0.27 -3.23 -6.93
CA GLY A 61 0.98 -4.49 -6.92
C GLY A 61 1.74 -4.78 -5.62
N LYS A 62 3.01 -5.12 -5.74
CA LYS A 62 3.89 -5.49 -4.62
C LYS A 62 4.12 -4.28 -3.70
N ARG A 63 3.62 -4.36 -2.49
CA ARG A 63 3.69 -3.28 -1.50
C ARG A 63 4.59 -3.56 -0.33
N ARG A 64 4.61 -4.82 0.13
CA ARG A 64 5.25 -5.21 1.38
C ARG A 64 6.40 -6.15 1.11
N GLN A 65 7.52 -5.87 1.76
CA GLN A 65 8.71 -6.70 1.72
C GLN A 65 9.27 -6.82 3.13
N ALA A 66 9.88 -7.95 3.42
CA ALA A 66 10.61 -8.12 4.66
C ALA A 66 11.89 -8.93 4.40
N GLU A 67 12.87 -8.74 5.26
CA GLU A 67 14.05 -9.58 5.32
C GLU A 67 14.19 -10.08 6.75
N VAL A 68 14.39 -11.36 6.93
CA VAL A 68 14.57 -11.97 8.25
C VAL A 68 15.79 -12.87 8.24
N THR A 69 16.66 -12.71 9.21
CA THR A 69 17.83 -13.55 9.43
C THR A 69 17.61 -14.38 10.69
N LEU A 70 17.65 -15.69 10.53
CA LEU A 70 17.45 -16.66 11.59
C LEU A 70 18.78 -17.31 11.99
N VAL A 71 18.98 -17.54 13.26
CA VAL A 71 20.08 -18.37 13.75
C VAL A 71 19.80 -19.83 13.41
N ASN A 72 20.70 -20.48 12.70
CA ASN A 72 20.51 -21.83 12.13
C ASN A 72 21.59 -22.82 12.60
N THR A 73 21.75 -22.94 13.89
CA THR A 73 22.83 -23.77 14.47
C THR A 73 22.71 -25.26 14.10
N GLY A 74 21.51 -25.75 13.91
CA GLY A 74 21.23 -27.16 13.62
C GLY A 74 20.80 -27.46 12.18
N GLY A 75 20.82 -26.47 11.25
CA GLY A 75 20.30 -26.64 9.91
C GLY A 75 18.77 -26.72 9.85
N GLU A 76 18.08 -26.32 10.89
CA GLU A 76 16.62 -26.48 11.04
C GLU A 76 15.82 -25.58 10.09
N PHE A 77 16.43 -24.47 9.65
CA PHE A 77 15.77 -23.44 8.82
C PHE A 77 16.32 -23.39 7.40
N GLU A 78 17.03 -24.39 6.98
CA GLU A 78 17.44 -24.52 5.59
C GLU A 78 16.22 -24.74 4.69
N TYR A 79 16.30 -24.19 3.50
CA TYR A 79 15.25 -24.38 2.51
C TYR A 79 15.12 -25.87 2.17
N ALA A 80 13.88 -26.35 2.02
CA ALA A 80 13.51 -27.75 1.87
C ALA A 80 13.74 -28.65 3.11
N VAL A 81 14.09 -28.07 4.25
CA VAL A 81 14.16 -28.76 5.54
C VAL A 81 12.99 -28.36 6.42
N ASN A 82 12.47 -29.27 7.25
CA ASN A 82 11.37 -29.03 8.20
C ASN A 82 10.13 -28.36 7.60
N HIS A 83 9.75 -28.76 6.39
CA HIS A 83 8.58 -28.20 5.68
C HIS A 83 8.71 -26.74 5.28
N ILE A 84 9.92 -26.19 5.15
CA ILE A 84 10.15 -24.88 4.56
C ILE A 84 10.30 -25.05 3.06
N TRP A 85 9.16 -24.96 2.34
CA TRP A 85 9.06 -25.26 0.91
C TRP A 85 8.88 -24.00 0.07
N PHE A 86 9.12 -24.17 -1.23
CA PHE A 86 8.67 -23.21 -2.23
C PHE A 86 7.14 -23.00 -2.11
N GLY A 87 6.73 -21.74 -1.99
CA GLY A 87 5.32 -21.38 -1.84
C GLY A 87 4.76 -21.46 -0.43
N GLN A 88 5.59 -21.77 0.58
CA GLN A 88 5.14 -21.68 1.95
C GLN A 88 4.95 -20.22 2.38
N GLN A 89 3.80 -19.93 2.98
CA GLN A 89 3.48 -18.60 3.48
C GLN A 89 3.98 -18.39 4.90
N ILE A 90 4.43 -17.17 5.16
CA ILE A 90 4.88 -16.72 6.48
C ILE A 90 4.04 -15.52 6.89
N ARG A 91 3.31 -15.65 8.00
CA ARG A 91 2.67 -14.49 8.64
C ARG A 91 3.66 -13.83 9.58
N LEU A 92 4.03 -12.59 9.27
CA LEU A 92 4.84 -11.75 10.15
C LEU A 92 3.92 -10.89 11.02
N SER A 93 4.15 -10.91 12.32
CA SER A 93 3.46 -10.04 13.29
C SER A 93 4.48 -9.38 14.20
N GLU A 94 4.26 -8.11 14.51
CA GLU A 94 5.04 -7.35 15.47
C GLU A 94 4.14 -6.84 16.59
N GLY A 95 4.70 -6.62 17.75
CA GLY A 95 3.92 -6.21 18.90
C GLY A 95 4.77 -5.81 20.07
N LEU A 96 4.14 -5.77 21.21
CA LEU A 96 4.81 -5.46 22.48
C LEU A 96 4.19 -6.24 23.65
N LEU A 97 4.99 -6.35 24.70
CA LEU A 97 4.53 -6.84 25.99
C LEU A 97 3.76 -5.72 26.69
N LEU A 98 2.48 -5.97 27.00
CA LEU A 98 1.66 -5.00 27.72
C LEU A 98 2.04 -4.95 29.21
N PRO A 99 1.68 -3.87 29.92
CA PRO A 99 1.98 -3.73 31.36
C PRO A 99 1.44 -4.85 32.25
N ASP A 100 0.38 -5.52 31.82
CA ASP A 100 -0.22 -6.68 32.51
C ASP A 100 0.54 -8.00 32.24
N GLY A 101 1.63 -7.95 31.46
CA GLY A 101 2.41 -9.11 31.06
C GLY A 101 1.83 -9.90 29.88
N SER A 102 0.71 -9.48 29.31
CA SER A 102 0.16 -10.09 28.10
C SER A 102 0.83 -9.58 26.83
N GLU A 103 0.86 -10.41 25.80
CA GLU A 103 1.42 -10.06 24.49
C GLU A 103 0.34 -9.47 23.60
N TYR A 104 0.69 -8.41 22.90
CA TYR A 104 -0.18 -7.81 21.90
C TYR A 104 0.53 -7.75 20.55
N TYR A 105 0.01 -8.45 19.56
CA TYR A 105 0.56 -8.53 18.22
C TYR A 105 -0.35 -7.87 17.21
N ILE A 106 0.27 -7.23 16.22
CA ILE A 106 -0.38 -6.62 15.06
C ILE A 106 0.22 -7.29 13.80
N PRO A 107 -0.61 -7.89 12.95
CA PRO A 107 -0.15 -8.46 11.68
C PRO A 107 0.54 -7.41 10.82
N GLN A 108 1.61 -7.81 10.15
CA GLN A 108 2.37 -6.94 9.25
C GLN A 108 2.31 -7.39 7.79
N GLY A 109 1.88 -8.60 7.54
CA GLY A 109 1.70 -9.18 6.22
C GLY A 109 1.69 -10.69 6.26
N ILE A 110 1.22 -11.29 5.17
CA ILE A 110 1.46 -12.68 4.80
C ILE A 110 2.40 -12.64 3.60
N PHE A 111 3.52 -13.30 3.73
CA PHE A 111 4.65 -13.23 2.82
C PHE A 111 4.97 -14.59 2.23
N GLU A 112 5.58 -14.56 1.04
CA GLU A 112 6.21 -15.67 0.35
C GLU A 112 7.73 -15.57 0.47
N ILE A 113 8.42 -16.70 0.49
CA ILE A 113 9.88 -16.73 0.43
C ILE A 113 10.31 -16.52 -1.01
N GLU A 114 10.98 -15.40 -1.31
CA GLU A 114 11.48 -15.09 -2.64
C GLU A 114 12.89 -15.67 -2.86
N ASN A 115 13.80 -15.41 -1.92
CA ASN A 115 15.19 -15.84 -1.98
C ASN A 115 15.68 -16.31 -0.61
N PRO A 116 15.86 -17.61 -0.40
CA PRO A 116 16.59 -18.11 0.77
C PRO A 116 18.10 -17.93 0.56
N GLY A 117 18.80 -17.54 1.60
CA GLY A 117 20.26 -17.44 1.60
C GLY A 117 20.84 -18.04 2.86
N GLU A 118 21.90 -18.84 2.75
CA GLU A 118 22.57 -19.47 3.87
C GLU A 118 23.97 -18.90 4.05
N SER A 119 24.37 -18.72 5.30
CA SER A 119 25.73 -18.31 5.67
C SER A 119 26.25 -19.22 6.76
N VAL A 120 27.31 -19.95 6.44
CA VAL A 120 28.02 -20.85 7.36
C VAL A 120 29.33 -20.19 7.75
N ARG A 121 29.50 -19.88 9.03
CA ARG A 121 30.70 -19.18 9.58
C ARG A 121 31.13 -19.79 10.88
N PRO A 122 32.40 -19.65 11.28
CA PRO A 122 32.90 -20.14 12.57
C PRO A 122 32.11 -19.61 13.76
N GLU A 123 31.63 -18.37 13.70
CA GLU A 123 30.84 -17.71 14.74
C GLU A 123 29.38 -18.15 14.80
N GLY A 124 28.89 -18.89 13.77
CA GLY A 124 27.53 -19.41 13.74
C GLY A 124 26.93 -19.44 12.34
N ASN A 125 25.97 -20.31 12.17
CA ASN A 125 25.22 -20.47 10.92
C ASN A 125 23.94 -19.64 10.96
N THR A 126 23.63 -19.00 9.85
CA THR A 126 22.40 -18.21 9.71
C THR A 126 21.72 -18.51 8.37
N VAL A 127 20.40 -18.40 8.37
CA VAL A 127 19.58 -18.40 7.16
C VAL A 127 18.88 -17.05 7.05
N THR A 128 18.93 -16.46 5.87
CA THR A 128 18.25 -15.20 5.58
C THR A 128 17.16 -15.46 4.55
N TYR A 129 15.93 -15.11 4.86
CA TYR A 129 14.81 -15.12 3.93
C TYR A 129 14.48 -13.70 3.49
N ARG A 130 14.48 -13.48 2.18
CA ARG A 130 13.82 -12.33 1.58
C ARG A 130 12.38 -12.70 1.31
N LEU A 131 11.50 -11.90 1.86
CA LEU A 131 10.07 -12.12 1.88
C LEU A 131 9.37 -11.04 1.07
N THR A 132 8.44 -11.45 0.25
CA THR A 132 7.58 -10.56 -0.54
C THR A 132 6.13 -10.85 -0.23
N ASP A 133 5.23 -9.89 -0.41
CA ASP A 133 3.81 -10.15 -0.23
C ASP A 133 3.26 -11.10 -1.30
N LYS A 134 2.01 -11.52 -1.13
CA LYS A 134 1.34 -12.50 -1.99
C LYS A 134 1.22 -12.07 -3.46
N TRP A 135 1.52 -10.81 -3.79
CA TRP A 135 1.53 -10.34 -5.17
C TRP A 135 2.48 -11.12 -6.08
N ALA A 136 3.56 -11.65 -5.52
CA ALA A 136 4.50 -12.49 -6.23
C ALA A 136 3.88 -13.77 -6.84
N ARG A 137 2.74 -14.22 -6.33
CA ARG A 137 1.97 -15.32 -6.91
C ARG A 137 1.11 -14.91 -8.10
N LEU A 138 0.96 -13.63 -8.34
CA LEU A 138 0.12 -13.07 -9.39
C LEU A 138 0.95 -12.50 -10.53
N ASP A 139 2.19 -12.04 -10.26
CA ASP A 139 3.04 -11.28 -11.20
C ASP A 139 4.01 -12.15 -12.01
N GLY A 140 3.93 -13.45 -11.90
CA GLY A 140 4.79 -14.38 -12.61
C GLY A 140 6.08 -14.73 -11.88
N SER A 141 6.41 -14.07 -10.74
CA SER A 141 7.64 -14.36 -9.97
C SER A 141 7.59 -15.73 -9.31
N LEU A 142 6.49 -16.03 -8.63
CA LEU A 142 6.26 -17.32 -7.95
C LEU A 142 5.04 -18.06 -8.51
N GLY A 143 4.33 -17.49 -9.47
CA GLY A 143 3.12 -18.05 -10.09
C GLY A 143 2.33 -16.99 -10.85
N GLY A 144 1.08 -17.31 -11.23
CA GLY A 144 0.16 -16.34 -11.82
C GLY A 144 0.33 -16.09 -13.32
N LYS A 145 1.16 -16.86 -14.03
CA LYS A 145 1.21 -16.78 -15.49
C LYS A 145 -0.06 -17.36 -16.08
N LEU A 146 -0.66 -16.65 -17.02
CA LEU A 146 -1.84 -17.13 -17.76
C LEU A 146 -1.43 -18.16 -18.82
N GLU A 147 -2.30 -19.13 -19.06
CA GLU A 147 -2.12 -20.11 -20.15
C GLU A 147 -2.60 -19.59 -21.52
N GLY A 148 -3.20 -18.43 -21.53
CA GLY A 148 -3.75 -17.75 -22.71
C GLY A 148 -4.38 -16.43 -22.30
N ALA A 149 -4.87 -15.68 -23.28
CA ALA A 149 -5.48 -14.39 -23.03
C ALA A 149 -6.71 -14.52 -22.12
N TYR A 150 -6.81 -13.61 -21.15
CA TYR A 150 -7.99 -13.46 -20.30
C TYR A 150 -8.84 -12.29 -20.79
N SER A 151 -10.14 -12.55 -20.98
CA SER A 151 -11.07 -11.56 -21.51
C SER A 151 -12.13 -11.15 -20.50
N VAL A 152 -12.46 -9.87 -20.49
CA VAL A 152 -13.59 -9.31 -19.72
C VAL A 152 -14.42 -8.48 -20.71
N THR A 153 -15.69 -8.84 -20.87
CA THR A 153 -16.59 -8.14 -21.79
C THR A 153 -17.07 -6.83 -21.19
N ALA A 154 -17.24 -5.81 -22.03
CA ALA A 154 -17.87 -4.54 -21.65
C ALA A 154 -19.20 -4.75 -20.90
N GLY A 155 -19.45 -3.93 -19.88
CA GLY A 155 -20.59 -4.08 -18.97
C GLY A 155 -20.44 -5.15 -17.89
N THR A 156 -19.35 -5.92 -17.88
CA THR A 156 -19.07 -6.86 -16.78
C THR A 156 -18.62 -6.08 -15.54
N ASN A 157 -19.19 -6.44 -14.37
CA ASN A 157 -18.74 -5.84 -13.11
C ASN A 157 -17.27 -6.18 -12.82
N ILE A 158 -16.44 -5.16 -12.70
CA ILE A 158 -14.97 -5.28 -12.56
C ILE A 158 -14.58 -6.07 -11.31
N PHE A 159 -15.27 -5.85 -10.17
CA PHE A 159 -14.97 -6.60 -8.93
C PHE A 159 -15.31 -8.08 -9.07
N GLN A 160 -16.37 -8.42 -9.84
CA GLN A 160 -16.69 -9.82 -10.13
C GLN A 160 -15.66 -10.45 -11.07
N ALA A 161 -15.18 -9.70 -12.08
CA ALA A 161 -14.12 -10.16 -12.97
C ALA A 161 -12.83 -10.44 -12.20
N MET A 162 -12.40 -9.52 -11.32
CA MET A 162 -11.24 -9.73 -10.45
C MET A 162 -11.40 -10.98 -9.58
N ARG A 163 -12.58 -11.16 -8.99
CA ARG A 163 -12.87 -12.33 -8.15
C ARG A 163 -12.84 -13.62 -8.94
N SER A 164 -13.42 -13.66 -10.13
CA SER A 164 -13.41 -14.83 -11.01
C SER A 164 -12.00 -15.21 -11.41
N LEU A 165 -11.15 -14.23 -11.73
CA LEU A 165 -9.75 -14.47 -12.03
C LEU A 165 -9.02 -15.11 -10.83
N LEU A 166 -9.21 -14.58 -9.64
CA LEU A 166 -8.56 -15.06 -8.41
C LEU A 166 -9.04 -16.44 -7.95
N LEU A 167 -10.19 -16.90 -8.46
CA LEU A 167 -10.72 -18.24 -8.20
C LEU A 167 -10.21 -19.31 -9.18
N LEU A 168 -9.32 -18.96 -10.11
CA LEU A 168 -8.70 -19.93 -11.01
C LEU A 168 -7.64 -20.74 -10.23
N ASP A 169 -8.04 -21.89 -9.69
CA ASP A 169 -7.20 -22.72 -8.80
C ASP A 169 -5.83 -23.09 -9.35
N ARG A 170 -5.74 -23.28 -10.67
CA ARG A 170 -4.48 -23.63 -11.33
C ARG A 170 -3.43 -22.52 -11.32
N TYR A 171 -3.82 -21.27 -11.03
CA TYR A 171 -2.92 -20.13 -10.96
C TYR A 171 -2.65 -19.66 -9.53
N THR A 172 -3.50 -20.09 -8.61
CA THR A 172 -3.37 -19.79 -7.20
C THR A 172 -2.92 -21.06 -6.50
N MET A 173 -1.80 -21.08 -5.87
CA MET A 173 -1.33 -22.24 -5.11
C MET A 173 -2.08 -22.44 -3.79
N GLU A 174 -3.15 -21.72 -3.57
CA GLU A 174 -4.02 -21.85 -2.41
C GLU A 174 -5.09 -22.90 -2.70
N ASN A 175 -5.28 -23.82 -1.76
CA ASN A 175 -6.18 -24.96 -1.88
C ASN A 175 -7.65 -24.64 -2.19
N ASN A 176 -8.03 -23.40 -2.24
CA ASN A 176 -9.40 -22.98 -2.52
C ASN A 176 -9.48 -21.77 -3.45
N GLY A 177 -8.44 -21.49 -4.22
CA GLY A 177 -8.41 -20.29 -5.04
C GLY A 177 -8.56 -19.01 -4.21
N ASN A 178 -8.08 -19.02 -3.00
CA ASN A 178 -8.49 -18.04 -2.01
C ASN A 178 -7.50 -16.89 -1.91
N HIS A 179 -7.60 -15.94 -2.84
CA HIS A 179 -7.11 -14.59 -2.68
C HIS A 179 -8.30 -13.68 -2.33
N PRO A 180 -8.80 -13.68 -1.07
CA PRO A 180 -9.98 -12.91 -0.74
C PRO A 180 -9.69 -11.42 -1.00
N ILE A 181 -10.51 -10.83 -1.86
CA ILE A 181 -10.62 -9.38 -1.91
C ILE A 181 -11.26 -8.98 -0.60
N ASP A 182 -10.59 -8.13 0.15
CA ASP A 182 -11.15 -7.58 1.38
C ASP A 182 -12.53 -7.00 1.05
N PRO A 183 -13.59 -7.39 1.78
CA PRO A 183 -14.85 -6.72 1.62
C PRO A 183 -14.57 -5.24 1.82
N VAL A 184 -14.70 -4.54 0.75
CA VAL A 184 -14.41 -3.13 0.59
C VAL A 184 -14.91 -2.40 1.82
N ALA A 185 -14.07 -1.61 2.44
CA ALA A 185 -14.51 -0.74 3.52
C ALA A 185 -15.79 -0.02 3.06
N PRO A 186 -16.79 0.19 3.91
CA PRO A 186 -18.06 0.81 3.51
C PRO A 186 -17.93 2.10 2.71
N LEU A 187 -16.85 2.85 2.91
CA LEU A 187 -16.46 4.04 2.14
C LEU A 187 -16.22 3.74 0.65
N PHE A 188 -15.69 2.58 0.30
CA PHE A 188 -15.42 2.17 -1.07
C PHE A 188 -16.67 1.82 -1.85
N THR A 189 -17.54 1.04 -1.22
CA THR A 189 -18.83 0.69 -1.81
C THR A 189 -19.64 1.96 -2.10
N SER A 190 -19.53 2.98 -1.24
CA SER A 190 -20.20 4.26 -1.46
C SER A 190 -19.54 5.12 -2.53
N TYR A 191 -18.21 4.98 -2.74
CA TYR A 191 -17.52 5.76 -3.79
C TYR A 191 -17.94 5.33 -5.19
N TYR A 192 -17.99 4.03 -5.46
CA TYR A 192 -18.33 3.50 -6.77
C TYR A 192 -19.81 3.24 -6.96
N ASN A 193 -20.54 2.91 -5.88
CA ASN A 193 -21.90 2.41 -5.97
C ASN A 193 -22.88 3.45 -6.51
N GLY A 194 -23.56 3.09 -7.59
CA GLY A 194 -24.57 3.93 -8.24
C GLY A 194 -24.02 5.12 -9.05
N LYS A 195 -22.70 5.30 -9.11
CA LYS A 195 -22.09 6.33 -9.95
C LYS A 195 -21.98 5.85 -11.39
N THR A 196 -22.24 6.75 -12.31
CA THR A 196 -22.11 6.54 -13.75
C THR A 196 -21.07 7.48 -14.33
N GLN A 197 -20.57 7.10 -15.49
CA GLN A 197 -19.65 7.87 -16.33
C GLN A 197 -20.18 7.89 -17.76
N THR A 198 -19.88 8.95 -18.50
CA THR A 198 -20.17 9.05 -19.92
C THR A 198 -18.94 8.58 -20.70
N LEU A 199 -19.08 7.53 -21.49
CA LEU A 199 -17.99 7.02 -22.30
C LEU A 199 -17.75 7.92 -23.51
N THR A 200 -16.61 7.76 -24.18
CA THR A 200 -16.21 8.56 -25.36
C THR A 200 -17.17 8.41 -26.55
N ASP A 201 -17.98 7.36 -26.60
CA ASP A 201 -19.04 7.15 -27.61
C ASP A 201 -20.38 7.79 -27.18
N GLY A 202 -20.43 8.44 -26.00
CA GLY A 202 -21.63 9.07 -25.46
C GLY A 202 -22.56 8.12 -24.69
N SER A 203 -22.22 6.85 -24.56
CA SER A 203 -23.00 5.90 -23.76
C SER A 203 -22.74 6.10 -22.26
N LEU A 204 -23.70 5.67 -21.42
CA LEU A 204 -23.58 5.69 -19.96
C LEU A 204 -23.18 4.31 -19.44
N ALA A 205 -22.18 4.24 -18.59
CA ALA A 205 -21.77 3.04 -17.87
C ALA A 205 -21.69 3.30 -16.36
N TYR A 206 -21.90 2.25 -15.54
CA TYR A 206 -21.57 2.35 -14.12
C TYR A 206 -20.05 2.36 -13.94
N LEU A 207 -19.54 3.10 -12.94
CA LEU A 207 -18.11 3.10 -12.61
C LEU A 207 -17.58 1.71 -12.25
N THR A 208 -18.46 0.82 -11.79
CA THR A 208 -18.11 -0.56 -11.43
C THR A 208 -18.06 -1.51 -12.60
N ASP A 209 -18.51 -1.09 -13.78
CA ASP A 209 -18.62 -1.96 -14.96
C ASP A 209 -17.49 -1.65 -15.94
N ALA A 210 -16.96 -2.69 -16.57
CA ALA A 210 -15.93 -2.54 -17.59
C ALA A 210 -16.45 -1.65 -18.74
N PRO A 211 -15.78 -0.51 -19.00
CA PRO A 211 -16.26 0.42 -20.03
C PRO A 211 -16.02 -0.07 -21.45
N TYR A 212 -15.23 -1.13 -21.63
CA TYR A 212 -14.88 -1.72 -22.93
C TYR A 212 -14.45 -3.17 -22.73
N ASP A 213 -14.36 -3.91 -23.84
CA ASP A 213 -13.85 -5.28 -23.84
C ASP A 213 -12.35 -5.28 -23.51
N PHE A 214 -11.98 -5.88 -22.39
CA PHE A 214 -10.61 -6.03 -21.99
C PHE A 214 -10.06 -7.39 -22.42
N LEU A 215 -8.90 -7.39 -23.04
CA LEU A 215 -8.18 -8.60 -23.42
C LEU A 215 -6.72 -8.49 -22.94
N SER A 216 -6.29 -9.44 -22.11
CA SER A 216 -4.89 -9.52 -21.70
C SER A 216 -4.00 -10.09 -22.82
N SER A 217 -2.69 -9.92 -22.68
CA SER A 217 -1.73 -10.63 -23.53
C SER A 217 -1.82 -12.14 -23.29
N ASP A 218 -1.57 -12.94 -24.35
CA ASP A 218 -1.49 -14.42 -24.27
C ASP A 218 -0.40 -14.90 -23.30
N SER A 219 0.64 -14.10 -23.12
CA SER A 219 1.76 -14.38 -22.20
C SER A 219 1.69 -13.55 -20.92
N GLY A 220 0.53 -12.95 -20.63
CA GLY A 220 0.32 -12.09 -19.48
C GLY A 220 0.27 -12.83 -18.15
N THR A 221 0.16 -12.06 -17.11
CA THR A 221 0.02 -12.55 -15.73
C THR A 221 -1.34 -12.16 -15.16
N MET A 222 -1.75 -12.83 -14.08
CA MET A 222 -2.93 -12.42 -13.31
C MET A 222 -2.79 -10.98 -12.80
N ALA A 223 -1.57 -10.56 -12.45
CA ALA A 223 -1.28 -9.21 -12.03
C ALA A 223 -1.56 -8.18 -13.12
N ASP A 224 -1.20 -8.47 -14.38
CA ASP A 224 -1.46 -7.57 -15.50
C ASP A 224 -2.97 -7.34 -15.69
N VAL A 225 -3.75 -8.41 -15.60
CA VAL A 225 -5.22 -8.31 -15.66
C VAL A 225 -5.77 -7.49 -14.50
N LEU A 226 -5.33 -7.79 -13.26
CA LEU A 226 -5.79 -7.06 -12.08
C LEU A 226 -5.42 -5.58 -12.12
N LEU A 227 -4.21 -5.26 -12.61
CA LEU A 227 -3.77 -3.88 -12.77
C LEU A 227 -4.61 -3.15 -13.84
N GLY A 228 -4.86 -3.79 -14.98
CA GLY A 228 -5.72 -3.22 -16.01
C GLY A 228 -7.14 -2.97 -15.53
N LEU A 229 -7.72 -3.91 -14.79
CA LEU A 229 -9.05 -3.74 -14.19
C LEU A 229 -9.09 -2.66 -13.09
N ALA A 230 -8.02 -2.58 -12.29
CA ALA A 230 -7.90 -1.53 -11.27
C ALA A 230 -7.72 -0.14 -11.92
N GLU A 231 -7.04 -0.06 -13.05
CA GLU A 231 -6.87 1.18 -13.81
C GLU A 231 -8.21 1.70 -14.33
N MET A 232 -9.11 0.81 -14.82
CA MET A 232 -10.47 1.20 -15.21
C MET A 232 -11.27 1.85 -14.07
N LEU A 233 -10.99 1.45 -12.83
CA LEU A 233 -11.60 2.00 -11.63
C LEU A 233 -10.88 3.25 -11.09
N ALA A 234 -9.76 3.65 -11.68
CA ALA A 234 -8.82 4.59 -11.10
C ALA A 234 -8.47 4.22 -9.64
N ALA A 235 -8.14 2.96 -9.40
CA ALA A 235 -7.98 2.37 -8.08
C ALA A 235 -6.53 1.95 -7.78
N TRP A 236 -6.17 1.97 -6.49
CA TRP A 236 -5.03 1.25 -5.95
C TRP A 236 -5.39 -0.22 -5.74
N ILE A 237 -4.50 -1.13 -6.08
CA ILE A 237 -4.64 -2.55 -5.81
C ILE A 237 -3.37 -3.10 -5.16
N GLY A 238 -3.50 -3.99 -4.17
CA GLY A 238 -2.37 -4.64 -3.51
C GLY A 238 -2.79 -5.33 -2.21
N TYR A 239 -1.86 -6.04 -1.58
CA TYR A 239 -2.13 -6.76 -0.34
C TYR A 239 -1.93 -5.87 0.89
N ASN A 240 -2.88 -5.95 1.84
CA ASN A 240 -2.80 -5.27 3.13
C ASN A 240 -2.03 -6.09 4.17
N GLN A 241 -1.91 -5.55 5.40
CA GLN A 241 -1.22 -6.21 6.51
C GLN A 241 -1.83 -7.55 6.96
N ASN A 242 -3.07 -7.83 6.59
CA ASN A 242 -3.73 -9.10 6.87
C ASN A 242 -3.57 -10.13 5.74
N GLY A 243 -2.79 -9.83 4.71
CA GLY A 243 -2.61 -10.66 3.54
C GLY A 243 -3.86 -10.75 2.65
N ARG A 244 -4.73 -9.74 2.68
CA ARG A 244 -5.92 -9.64 1.83
C ARG A 244 -5.68 -8.66 0.70
N LEU A 245 -6.16 -9.00 -0.48
CA LEU A 245 -6.13 -8.11 -1.63
C LEU A 245 -7.15 -6.99 -1.43
N VAL A 246 -6.68 -5.75 -1.52
CA VAL A 246 -7.49 -4.54 -1.35
C VAL A 246 -7.50 -3.76 -2.65
N VAL A 247 -8.68 -3.34 -3.07
CA VAL A 247 -8.90 -2.42 -4.19
C VAL A 247 -9.48 -1.13 -3.63
N ALA A 248 -8.83 -0.02 -3.90
CA ALA A 248 -9.09 1.26 -3.25
C ALA A 248 -9.06 2.42 -4.26
N PRO A 249 -10.01 3.39 -4.27
CA PRO A 249 -9.88 4.57 -5.12
C PRO A 249 -8.54 5.26 -4.86
N SER A 250 -7.80 5.56 -5.92
CA SER A 250 -6.50 6.23 -5.78
C SER A 250 -6.63 7.69 -5.34
N GLN A 251 -7.82 8.27 -5.47
CA GLN A 251 -8.08 9.69 -5.27
C GLN A 251 -8.54 10.07 -3.86
N ASP A 252 -9.03 9.10 -3.10
CA ASP A 252 -9.82 9.34 -1.89
C ASP A 252 -8.99 9.84 -0.70
N ASP A 253 -7.70 9.52 -0.68
CA ASP A 253 -6.91 9.60 0.54
C ASP A 253 -6.32 10.98 0.83
N ILE A 254 -6.10 11.77 -0.20
CA ILE A 254 -5.49 13.09 -0.06
C ILE A 254 -6.57 14.16 0.18
N VAL A 255 -7.77 13.93 -0.34
CA VAL A 255 -8.85 14.92 -0.38
C VAL A 255 -9.82 14.78 0.79
N ASP A 256 -9.90 13.60 1.42
CA ASP A 256 -10.83 13.39 2.54
C ASP A 256 -10.31 14.02 3.84
N SER A 257 -10.76 15.27 4.10
CA SER A 257 -10.48 15.95 5.36
C SER A 257 -11.11 15.28 6.58
N THR A 258 -12.06 14.37 6.38
CA THR A 258 -12.79 13.67 7.46
C THR A 258 -12.12 12.38 7.90
N LYS A 259 -11.15 11.86 7.13
CA LYS A 259 -10.42 10.64 7.45
C LYS A 259 -9.77 10.77 8.84
N PRO A 260 -9.95 9.81 9.75
CA PRO A 260 -9.44 9.91 11.11
C PRO A 260 -7.92 9.91 11.14
N VAL A 261 -7.37 10.69 12.07
CA VAL A 261 -5.93 10.71 12.33
C VAL A 261 -5.55 9.43 13.08
N LEU A 262 -4.65 8.66 12.50
CA LEU A 262 -4.14 7.43 13.10
C LEU A 262 -3.18 7.73 14.26
N TRP A 263 -2.26 8.67 14.07
CA TRP A 263 -1.30 9.08 15.08
C TRP A 263 -0.93 10.56 14.97
N PRO A 264 -0.96 11.31 16.09
CA PRO A 264 -0.45 12.67 16.14
C PRO A 264 0.99 12.69 16.64
N PHE A 265 1.92 13.24 15.87
CA PHE A 265 3.29 13.54 16.30
C PHE A 265 3.35 14.99 16.80
N ARG A 266 3.65 15.17 18.05
CA ARG A 266 3.75 16.50 18.71
C ARG A 266 5.20 16.79 19.08
N THR A 267 5.52 18.05 19.12
CA THR A 267 6.82 18.50 19.63
C THR A 267 7.00 18.08 21.07
N GLY A 268 8.11 17.43 21.37
CA GLY A 268 8.43 16.91 22.71
C GLY A 268 7.87 15.53 23.02
N ASP A 269 7.09 14.93 22.12
CA ASP A 269 6.72 13.52 22.25
C ASP A 269 7.99 12.66 22.12
N ARG A 270 8.16 11.69 23.01
CA ARG A 270 9.32 10.76 23.02
C ARG A 270 9.41 9.91 21.76
N GLU A 271 8.27 9.71 21.10
CA GLU A 271 8.14 8.90 19.91
C GLU A 271 8.69 9.59 18.66
N LEU A 272 8.74 10.92 18.63
CA LEU A 272 9.24 11.70 17.51
C LEU A 272 10.74 11.94 17.67
N LEU A 273 11.55 11.38 16.77
CA LEU A 273 13.00 11.51 16.78
C LEU A 273 13.51 12.58 15.80
N GLY A 274 12.78 12.80 14.69
CA GLY A 274 13.17 13.79 13.69
C GLY A 274 12.17 13.92 12.57
N LEU A 275 12.26 15.05 11.87
CA LEU A 275 11.44 15.40 10.71
C LEU A 275 12.34 15.96 9.61
N ASP A 276 12.30 15.33 8.45
CA ASP A 276 12.99 15.81 7.25
C ASP A 276 11.92 16.14 6.19
N TYR A 277 11.96 17.36 5.67
CA TYR A 277 11.03 17.81 4.62
C TYR A 277 11.73 17.85 3.29
N GLY A 278 11.16 17.12 2.32
CA GLY A 278 11.64 17.12 0.93
C GLY A 278 10.95 18.21 0.12
N MET A 279 11.74 19.02 -0.58
CA MET A 279 11.25 19.96 -1.59
C MET A 279 11.79 19.56 -2.96
N ASN A 280 10.90 19.50 -3.95
CA ASN A 280 11.27 19.22 -5.32
C ASN A 280 10.65 20.23 -6.28
N LEU A 281 11.23 21.41 -6.33
CA LEU A 281 10.74 22.52 -7.15
C LEU A 281 10.69 22.23 -8.67
N PRO A 282 11.64 21.48 -9.27
CA PRO A 282 11.54 21.10 -10.67
C PRO A 282 10.31 20.27 -11.02
N GLU A 283 9.78 19.50 -10.08
CA GLU A 283 8.60 18.64 -10.27
C GLU A 283 7.29 19.31 -9.84
N VAL A 284 7.30 20.60 -9.55
CA VAL A 284 6.07 21.35 -9.33
C VAL A 284 5.41 21.61 -10.68
N TYR A 285 4.17 21.14 -10.83
CA TYR A 285 3.31 21.40 -11.99
C TYR A 285 2.01 22.02 -11.52
N ASN A 286 1.53 23.05 -12.21
CA ASN A 286 0.30 23.76 -11.89
C ASN A 286 -0.76 23.69 -12.99
N ASP A 287 -0.51 22.86 -14.00
CA ASP A 287 -1.40 22.57 -15.11
C ASP A 287 -1.22 21.10 -15.49
N ILE A 288 -2.25 20.29 -15.32
CA ILE A 288 -2.24 18.87 -15.62
C ILE A 288 -3.21 18.60 -16.75
N ILE A 289 -2.73 17.95 -17.79
CA ILE A 289 -3.52 17.48 -18.91
C ILE A 289 -3.49 15.95 -18.92
N VAL A 290 -4.63 15.32 -18.84
CA VAL A 290 -4.78 13.87 -18.97
C VAL A 290 -5.42 13.58 -20.31
N VAL A 291 -4.81 12.69 -21.08
CA VAL A 291 -5.30 12.21 -22.38
C VAL A 291 -5.61 10.74 -22.23
N GLY A 292 -6.87 10.40 -22.35
CA GLY A 292 -7.40 9.05 -22.23
C GLY A 292 -7.42 8.31 -23.57
N ALA A 293 -8.34 7.34 -23.65
CA ALA A 293 -8.58 6.53 -24.83
C ALA A 293 -9.21 7.35 -25.96
N THR A 294 -8.97 6.89 -27.19
CA THR A 294 -9.65 7.40 -28.39
C THR A 294 -10.63 6.34 -28.86
N SER A 295 -11.90 6.73 -29.04
CA SER A 295 -12.94 5.86 -29.61
C SER A 295 -12.75 5.65 -31.10
N ASP A 296 -13.48 4.68 -31.67
CA ASP A 296 -13.51 4.40 -33.12
C ASP A 296 -14.02 5.60 -33.93
N SER A 297 -14.85 6.46 -33.34
CA SER A 297 -15.29 7.72 -33.94
C SER A 297 -14.23 8.82 -33.96
N GLY A 298 -13.08 8.59 -33.36
CA GLY A 298 -11.98 9.57 -33.23
C GLY A 298 -12.10 10.52 -32.03
N ALA A 299 -13.15 10.42 -31.22
CA ALA A 299 -13.26 11.18 -29.98
C ALA A 299 -12.26 10.64 -28.94
N THR A 300 -11.51 11.56 -28.30
CA THR A 300 -10.50 11.19 -27.29
C THR A 300 -10.91 11.76 -25.95
N ALA A 301 -10.97 10.90 -24.93
CA ALA A 301 -11.24 11.31 -23.56
C ALA A 301 -10.15 12.24 -23.05
N ARG A 302 -10.53 13.33 -22.39
CA ARG A 302 -9.60 14.34 -21.90
C ARG A 302 -10.04 14.93 -20.59
N GLY A 303 -9.06 15.29 -19.77
CA GLY A 303 -9.27 16.08 -18.55
C GLY A 303 -8.15 17.07 -18.37
N ARG A 304 -8.47 18.27 -17.90
CA ARG A 304 -7.48 19.29 -17.58
C ARG A 304 -7.83 19.97 -16.26
N ALA A 305 -6.84 20.10 -15.40
CA ALA A 305 -6.95 20.83 -14.16
C ALA A 305 -5.81 21.84 -14.01
N GLN A 306 -6.12 23.03 -13.50
CA GLN A 306 -5.15 24.10 -13.23
C GLN A 306 -5.23 24.59 -11.79
N ASN A 307 -4.07 24.91 -11.22
CA ASN A 307 -4.00 25.65 -9.96
C ASN A 307 -4.18 27.14 -10.22
N ARG A 308 -5.41 27.62 -10.06
CA ARG A 308 -5.79 29.05 -10.13
C ARG A 308 -6.04 29.66 -8.74
N ASP A 309 -5.75 28.91 -7.69
CA ASP A 309 -5.91 29.36 -6.31
C ASP A 309 -4.88 30.43 -5.96
N LEU A 310 -5.34 31.69 -5.82
CA LEU A 310 -4.48 32.83 -5.53
C LEU A 310 -3.79 32.75 -4.16
N SER A 311 -4.28 31.92 -3.26
CA SER A 311 -3.64 31.65 -1.96
C SER A 311 -2.42 30.72 -2.09
N SER A 312 -2.34 29.97 -3.18
CA SER A 312 -1.23 29.04 -3.45
C SER A 312 -0.01 29.77 -4.03
N ASP A 313 1.16 29.48 -3.48
CA ASP A 313 2.44 30.04 -3.99
C ASP A 313 2.82 29.50 -5.37
N THR A 314 2.21 28.40 -5.80
CA THR A 314 2.48 27.74 -7.08
C THR A 314 1.36 27.96 -8.10
N CYS A 315 0.43 28.89 -7.86
CA CYS A 315 -0.64 29.16 -8.80
C CYS A 315 -0.13 29.71 -10.14
N VAL A 316 -0.91 29.51 -11.20
CA VAL A 316 -0.55 29.92 -12.58
C VAL A 316 -0.26 31.42 -12.66
N SER A 317 -0.99 32.26 -11.90
CA SER A 317 -0.77 33.72 -11.91
C SER A 317 0.57 34.15 -11.28
N ARG A 318 1.16 33.36 -10.40
CA ARG A 318 2.44 33.69 -9.73
C ARG A 318 3.66 33.16 -10.45
N ILE A 319 3.62 31.88 -10.88
CA ILE A 319 4.82 31.21 -11.44
C ILE A 319 4.71 30.92 -12.94
N GLY A 320 3.64 31.35 -13.60
CA GLY A 320 3.35 31.01 -14.99
C GLY A 320 2.87 29.56 -15.12
N LEU A 321 2.61 29.17 -16.37
CA LEU A 321 2.08 27.85 -16.69
C LEU A 321 3.20 26.80 -16.69
N LYS A 322 3.11 25.79 -15.84
CA LYS A 322 3.99 24.61 -15.79
C LYS A 322 3.14 23.37 -16.04
N THR A 323 3.07 22.96 -17.30
CA THR A 323 2.19 21.89 -17.75
C THR A 323 2.89 20.53 -17.65
N ASN A 324 2.16 19.54 -17.12
CA ASN A 324 2.49 18.11 -17.27
C ASN A 324 1.36 17.42 -18.03
N ARG A 325 1.71 16.62 -19.04
CA ARG A 325 0.77 15.85 -19.86
C ARG A 325 0.95 14.37 -19.59
N LEU A 326 -0.15 13.72 -19.19
CA LEU A 326 -0.22 12.30 -18.86
C LEU A 326 -1.04 11.57 -19.91
N SER A 327 -0.56 10.43 -20.37
CA SER A 327 -1.29 9.53 -21.28
C SER A 327 -1.82 8.35 -20.46
N MET A 328 -3.15 8.20 -20.46
CA MET A 328 -3.86 7.15 -19.71
C MET A 328 -4.78 6.39 -20.68
N PRO A 329 -4.21 5.50 -21.52
CA PRO A 329 -4.94 4.90 -22.65
C PRO A 329 -6.15 4.06 -22.25
N ASN A 330 -6.27 3.72 -20.97
CA ASN A 330 -7.40 2.94 -20.43
C ASN A 330 -8.49 3.81 -19.78
N TYR A 331 -8.40 5.14 -19.87
CA TYR A 331 -9.43 6.05 -19.36
C TYR A 331 -10.38 6.44 -20.50
N TYR A 332 -11.59 5.91 -20.47
CA TYR A 332 -12.58 6.01 -21.55
C TYR A 332 -13.66 7.08 -21.33
N SER A 333 -13.51 7.93 -20.31
CA SER A 333 -14.42 9.04 -20.07
C SER A 333 -13.69 10.31 -19.66
N ASP A 334 -14.28 11.46 -20.00
CA ASP A 334 -13.76 12.76 -19.60
C ASP A 334 -13.81 12.91 -18.08
N GLU A 335 -14.85 12.40 -17.42
CA GLU A 335 -15.02 12.46 -15.97
C GLU A 335 -13.86 11.79 -15.21
N ILE A 336 -13.42 10.63 -15.69
CA ILE A 336 -12.25 9.95 -15.08
C ILE A 336 -10.97 10.74 -15.35
N CYS A 337 -10.80 11.26 -16.57
CA CYS A 337 -9.65 12.09 -16.91
C CYS A 337 -9.60 13.39 -16.09
N GLU A 338 -10.75 14.08 -15.93
CA GLU A 338 -10.89 15.28 -15.10
C GLU A 338 -10.57 14.99 -13.63
N ALA A 339 -11.16 13.94 -13.07
CA ALA A 339 -10.93 13.55 -11.68
C ALA A 339 -9.46 13.18 -11.42
N TYR A 340 -8.80 12.48 -12.34
CA TYR A 340 -7.39 12.15 -12.24
C TYR A 340 -6.50 13.38 -12.43
N ALA A 341 -6.87 14.30 -13.32
CA ALA A 341 -6.16 15.58 -13.48
C ALA A 341 -6.22 16.42 -12.21
N GLU A 342 -7.40 16.52 -11.59
CA GLU A 342 -7.59 17.24 -10.32
C GLU A 342 -6.74 16.65 -9.19
N TRP A 343 -6.80 15.33 -9.01
CA TRP A 343 -6.02 14.63 -7.98
C TRP A 343 -4.51 14.79 -8.20
N THR A 344 -4.05 14.63 -9.43
CA THR A 344 -2.64 14.79 -9.78
C THR A 344 -2.18 16.23 -9.57
N LEU A 345 -3.00 17.19 -9.95
CA LEU A 345 -2.69 18.62 -9.76
C LEU A 345 -2.47 18.95 -8.28
N LYS A 346 -3.39 18.54 -7.40
CA LYS A 346 -3.26 18.79 -5.97
C LYS A 346 -1.93 18.31 -5.41
N ARG A 347 -1.46 17.16 -5.86
CA ARG A 347 -0.16 16.60 -5.46
C ARG A 347 1.03 17.29 -6.13
N ALA A 348 0.90 17.61 -7.41
CA ALA A 348 1.99 18.18 -8.21
C ALA A 348 2.21 19.66 -7.95
N SER A 349 1.21 20.38 -7.45
CA SER A 349 1.30 21.84 -7.21
C SER A 349 1.88 22.19 -5.84
N VAL A 350 2.26 21.24 -5.02
CA VAL A 350 2.83 21.53 -3.69
C VAL A 350 4.35 21.43 -3.77
N ALA A 351 5.05 22.48 -3.35
CA ALA A 351 6.51 22.53 -3.35
C ALA A 351 7.13 21.57 -2.33
N CYS A 352 6.53 21.48 -1.14
CA CYS A 352 6.92 20.53 -0.10
C CYS A 352 6.04 19.29 -0.17
N LYS A 353 6.45 18.32 -1.01
CA LYS A 353 5.64 17.13 -1.30
C LYS A 353 5.74 16.03 -0.26
N SER A 354 6.86 15.93 0.42
CA SER A 354 7.14 14.78 1.27
C SER A 354 7.69 15.19 2.63
N VAL A 355 7.30 14.43 3.62
CA VAL A 355 7.91 14.43 4.94
C VAL A 355 8.40 13.03 5.27
N LYS A 356 9.61 12.97 5.79
CA LYS A 356 10.18 11.76 6.37
C LYS A 356 10.16 11.94 7.88
N VAL A 357 9.36 11.12 8.55
CA VAL A 357 9.24 11.10 10.02
C VAL A 357 10.11 9.98 10.54
N SER A 358 11.12 10.32 11.31
CA SER A 358 11.89 9.37 12.10
C SER A 358 11.27 9.27 13.50
N CYS A 359 10.87 8.07 13.88
CA CYS A 359 10.16 7.86 15.15
C CYS A 359 10.55 6.52 15.80
N THR A 360 10.12 6.33 17.04
CA THR A 360 10.17 5.01 17.69
C THR A 360 9.29 4.02 16.90
N GLN A 361 9.53 2.73 17.13
CA GLN A 361 8.82 1.69 16.36
C GLN A 361 7.33 1.64 16.72
N MET A 362 6.47 1.85 15.74
CA MET A 362 5.00 1.82 15.85
C MET A 362 4.44 0.77 14.89
N PHE A 363 3.80 -0.27 15.41
CA PHE A 363 3.39 -1.42 14.61
C PHE A 363 2.02 -1.26 13.95
N HIS A 364 1.24 -0.27 14.39
CA HIS A 364 -0.10 0.05 13.87
C HIS A 364 -0.08 1.02 12.68
N ILE A 365 1.07 1.64 12.39
CA ILE A 365 1.20 2.53 11.23
C ILE A 365 1.17 1.69 9.96
N VAL A 366 0.25 2.03 9.07
CA VAL A 366 0.06 1.40 7.77
C VAL A 366 -0.02 2.46 6.68
N GLU A 367 0.21 2.03 5.46
CA GLU A 367 0.07 2.88 4.27
C GLU A 367 -1.34 3.43 4.13
N ASN A 368 -1.46 4.55 3.47
CA ASN A 368 -2.74 5.19 3.16
C ASN A 368 -3.54 5.68 4.36
N GLN A 369 -2.90 5.87 5.52
CA GLN A 369 -3.49 6.43 6.71
C GLN A 369 -3.01 7.85 6.97
N ILE A 370 -3.78 8.59 7.74
CA ILE A 370 -3.46 9.98 8.10
C ILE A 370 -2.67 9.99 9.40
N ILE A 371 -1.54 10.69 9.36
CA ILE A 371 -0.82 11.13 10.54
C ILE A 371 -0.84 12.66 10.59
N THR A 372 -0.67 13.22 11.77
CA THR A 372 -0.46 14.67 11.92
C THR A 372 0.91 14.92 12.51
N VAL A 373 1.52 16.03 12.08
CA VAL A 373 2.84 16.45 12.54
C VAL A 373 2.77 17.91 12.97
N GLN A 374 3.19 18.20 14.19
CA GLN A 374 3.33 19.58 14.67
C GLN A 374 4.64 20.17 14.15
N ARG A 375 4.57 21.38 13.60
CA ARG A 375 5.70 22.11 13.01
C ARG A 375 6.22 23.19 13.98
N PRO A 376 7.21 22.86 14.83
CA PRO A 376 7.77 23.82 15.78
C PRO A 376 8.64 24.90 15.08
N ASP A 377 9.07 24.63 13.87
CA ASP A 377 9.86 25.51 13.01
C ASP A 377 9.04 26.61 12.31
N LYS A 378 7.69 26.51 12.36
CA LYS A 378 6.79 27.50 11.80
C LYS A 378 6.12 28.36 12.89
N PRO A 379 5.84 29.65 12.61
CA PRO A 379 5.08 30.51 13.53
C PRO A 379 3.73 29.89 13.92
N GLY A 380 3.41 29.89 15.21
CA GLY A 380 2.17 29.34 15.73
C GLY A 380 2.15 27.81 15.88
N ASN A 381 3.24 27.12 15.58
CA ASN A 381 3.39 25.67 15.70
C ASN A 381 2.22 24.90 15.03
N PRO A 382 1.92 25.15 13.74
CA PRO A 382 0.77 24.55 13.09
C PRO A 382 0.87 23.01 13.08
N VAL A 383 -0.29 22.36 13.05
CA VAL A 383 -0.41 20.91 12.92
C VAL A 383 -0.78 20.61 11.48
N GLU A 384 0.11 19.95 10.76
CA GLU A 384 -0.08 19.55 9.37
C GLU A 384 -0.55 18.10 9.28
N ARG A 385 -1.41 17.80 8.30
CA ARG A 385 -1.89 16.46 8.00
C ARG A 385 -1.05 15.85 6.87
N HIS A 386 -0.75 14.57 7.01
CA HIS A 386 0.05 13.83 6.03
C HIS A 386 -0.55 12.45 5.78
N VAL A 387 -0.50 11.98 4.53
CA VAL A 387 -0.86 10.61 4.14
C VAL A 387 0.40 9.75 4.10
N VAL A 388 0.40 8.66 4.85
CA VAL A 388 1.50 7.70 4.87
C VAL A 388 1.63 7.02 3.50
N GLN A 389 2.77 7.21 2.85
CA GLN A 389 3.10 6.57 1.58
C GLN A 389 3.87 5.27 1.79
N GLY A 390 4.54 5.13 2.91
CA GLY A 390 5.29 3.94 3.24
C GLY A 390 6.06 4.07 4.52
N PHE A 391 6.65 2.98 4.93
CA PHE A 391 7.51 2.94 6.10
C PHE A 391 8.60 1.88 5.97
N THR A 392 9.65 2.04 6.76
CA THR A 392 10.68 1.01 6.99
C THR A 392 10.94 0.90 8.48
N ARG A 393 11.05 -0.32 8.96
CA ARG A 393 11.20 -0.61 10.39
C ARG A 393 12.08 -1.85 10.59
N PRO A 394 13.07 -1.80 11.52
CA PRO A 394 13.82 -3.00 11.90
C PRO A 394 12.94 -3.95 12.70
N LEU A 395 13.24 -5.24 12.64
CA LEU A 395 12.59 -6.27 13.47
C LEU A 395 13.27 -6.46 14.82
N GLU A 396 14.45 -5.93 15.01
CA GLU A 396 15.23 -5.97 16.28
C GLU A 396 14.56 -5.12 17.37
N GLN A 397 14.91 -5.39 18.61
CA GLN A 397 14.44 -4.65 19.78
C GLN A 397 14.76 -3.16 19.71
N VAL A 398 15.94 -2.81 19.20
CA VAL A 398 16.46 -1.45 19.12
C VAL A 398 16.45 -0.98 17.68
N GLY A 399 16.11 0.26 17.47
CA GLY A 399 16.10 0.90 16.14
C GLY A 399 14.94 1.86 15.98
N SER A 400 15.05 2.75 15.00
CA SER A 400 14.04 3.72 14.67
C SER A 400 13.22 3.25 13.46
N MET A 401 11.97 3.66 13.42
CA MET A 401 11.10 3.56 12.26
C MET A 401 11.21 4.82 11.42
N THR A 402 11.18 4.67 10.12
CA THR A 402 11.04 5.77 9.17
C THR A 402 9.69 5.68 8.50
N ILE A 403 8.94 6.78 8.50
CA ILE A 403 7.66 6.92 7.79
C ILE A 403 7.86 7.95 6.69
N ASN A 404 7.54 7.59 5.46
CA ASN A 404 7.45 8.52 4.34
C ASN A 404 5.99 8.92 4.15
N ALA A 405 5.71 10.20 4.15
CA ALA A 405 4.35 10.70 4.00
C ALA A 405 4.29 11.94 3.10
N ILE A 406 3.14 12.18 2.51
CA ILE A 406 2.88 13.34 1.66
C ILE A 406 1.98 14.29 2.45
N SER A 407 2.37 15.56 2.49
CA SER A 407 1.57 16.61 3.11
C SER A 407 0.24 16.78 2.36
N THR A 408 -0.83 16.90 3.13
CA THR A 408 -2.13 17.36 2.65
C THR A 408 -2.38 18.83 3.03
N ALA A 409 -1.44 19.45 3.71
CA ALA A 409 -1.48 20.87 4.01
C ALA A 409 -1.24 21.69 2.74
N ASP A 410 -1.91 22.82 2.65
CA ASP A 410 -1.73 23.77 1.56
C ASP A 410 -2.01 23.21 0.15
N LEU A 411 -2.81 22.13 0.05
CA LEU A 411 -3.28 21.64 -1.24
C LEU A 411 -4.15 22.70 -1.91
N PRO A 412 -3.79 23.13 -3.13
CA PRO A 412 -4.54 24.16 -3.83
C PRO A 412 -5.91 23.64 -4.26
N MET A 413 -6.86 24.53 -4.39
CA MET A 413 -8.10 24.25 -5.09
C MET A 413 -7.82 24.08 -6.57
N ALA A 414 -8.17 22.91 -7.10
CA ALA A 414 -8.06 22.63 -8.53
C ALA A 414 -9.25 23.26 -9.28
N THR A 415 -8.95 23.87 -10.41
CA THR A 415 -9.97 24.37 -11.34
C THR A 415 -9.97 23.46 -12.57
N ILE A 416 -11.07 22.77 -12.83
CA ILE A 416 -11.25 22.00 -14.05
C ILE A 416 -11.43 22.95 -15.23
N ILE A 417 -10.64 22.73 -16.27
CA ILE A 417 -10.69 23.49 -17.51
C ILE A 417 -11.40 22.62 -18.54
N LYS A 418 -12.60 23.02 -18.91
CA LYS A 418 -13.31 22.39 -20.02
C LYS A 418 -12.88 23.04 -21.33
N ASP A 419 -12.48 22.25 -22.29
CA ASP A 419 -12.23 22.71 -23.63
C ASP A 419 -13.56 23.18 -24.21
N SER A 420 -13.65 24.44 -24.62
CA SER A 420 -14.81 25.08 -25.22
C SER A 420 -14.96 24.69 -26.68
#